data_99b883c683f8d69e93dd1c2532bb7243
#
_entry.id   99b883c683f8d69e93dd1c2532bb7243
#
_cell.length_a   1.000
_cell.length_b   1.000
_cell.length_c   1.000
_cell.angle_alpha   90.00
_cell.angle_beta   90.00
_cell.angle_gamma   90.00
#
_symmetry.space_group_name_H-M   'P 1'
#
loop_
_entity.id
_entity.type
_entity.pdbx_description
1 polymer ?
#
loop_
_entity_poly.entity_id
_entity_poly.type
_entity_poly.pdbx_seq_one_letter_code
_entity_poly.pdbx_strand_id
1 'polypeptide(L)'
;MELKGITREWDSLKKDAAARAATAAPYVKEGKIVDAKDAVALLEAVIKPGDKVNIEGNNQKQADFLAKALCQVDPGKVHDLHMVQSVLTLPEHLDVFEKGIAKKLDMSFSGPQAGRIAEFLKEGKLELGAIHTYLELYGRYFVDLTPRVALIAATKADRHGNLFTGFLSLIHISEP
;
A
#
# COMPACT_ATOMS: atom_id res chain seq x y z
N MET A 1 17.72 -13.20 -32.92
CA MET A 1 17.72 -13.27 -31.44
C MET A 1 16.61 -12.36 -30.96
N GLU A 2 15.43 -12.91 -30.63
CA GLU A 2 14.34 -12.11 -30.06
C GLU A 2 14.71 -11.75 -28.63
N LEU A 3 14.80 -10.47 -28.36
CA LEU A 3 14.96 -9.96 -27.00
C LEU A 3 13.62 -10.17 -26.28
N LYS A 4 13.50 -11.26 -25.51
CA LYS A 4 12.40 -11.44 -24.55
C LYS A 4 12.61 -10.49 -23.36
N GLY A 5 12.33 -9.22 -23.58
CA GLY A 5 12.34 -8.18 -22.56
C GLY A 5 10.90 -7.82 -22.18
N ILE A 6 10.69 -7.41 -20.94
CA ILE A 6 9.44 -6.78 -20.52
C ILE A 6 9.35 -5.45 -21.26
N THR A 7 8.57 -5.40 -22.34
CA THR A 7 8.28 -4.15 -23.02
C THR A 7 7.32 -3.33 -22.16
N ARG A 8 7.82 -2.22 -21.57
CA ARG A 8 6.93 -1.23 -20.97
C ARG A 8 6.22 -0.48 -22.08
N GLU A 9 4.92 -0.67 -22.22
CA GLU A 9 4.11 0.21 -23.04
C GLU A 9 4.01 1.60 -22.39
N TRP A 10 4.14 2.65 -23.21
CA TRP A 10 3.76 4.00 -22.79
C TRP A 10 2.32 3.99 -22.29
N ASP A 11 2.04 4.75 -21.22
CA ASP A 11 0.71 4.80 -20.57
C ASP A 11 0.22 3.49 -19.90
N SER A 12 1.06 2.47 -19.74
CA SER A 12 0.66 1.22 -19.06
C SER A 12 0.14 1.46 -17.64
N LEU A 13 0.71 2.43 -16.92
CA LEU A 13 0.26 2.83 -15.58
C LEU A 13 -1.13 3.46 -15.59
N LYS A 14 -1.41 4.33 -16.58
CA LYS A 14 -2.73 4.96 -16.73
C LYS A 14 -3.79 3.93 -17.11
N LYS A 15 -3.46 3.00 -18.01
CA LYS A 15 -4.36 1.89 -18.38
C LYS A 15 -4.68 1.00 -17.19
N ASP A 16 -3.67 0.64 -16.37
CA ASP A 16 -3.88 -0.16 -15.15
C ASP A 16 -4.73 0.59 -14.13
N ALA A 17 -4.46 1.88 -13.90
CA ALA A 17 -5.25 2.71 -13.01
C ALA A 17 -6.72 2.83 -13.47
N ALA A 18 -6.96 3.02 -14.77
CA ALA A 18 -8.29 3.05 -15.33
C ALA A 18 -9.03 1.71 -15.17
N ALA A 19 -8.35 0.59 -15.40
CA ALA A 19 -8.91 -0.74 -15.18
C ALA A 19 -9.30 -0.97 -13.71
N ARG A 20 -8.43 -0.58 -12.76
CA ARG A 20 -8.74 -0.67 -11.31
C ARG A 20 -9.89 0.25 -10.92
N ALA A 21 -9.97 1.45 -11.48
CA ALA A 21 -11.10 2.36 -11.27
C ALA A 21 -12.42 1.74 -11.78
N ALA A 22 -12.38 1.02 -12.90
CA ALA A 22 -13.54 0.30 -13.41
C ALA A 22 -13.99 -0.83 -12.48
N THR A 23 -13.04 -1.60 -11.89
CA THR A 23 -13.36 -2.64 -10.89
C THR A 23 -13.87 -2.05 -9.57
N ALA A 24 -13.45 -0.83 -9.21
CA ALA A 24 -13.93 -0.12 -8.03
C ALA A 24 -15.36 0.43 -8.19
N ALA A 25 -15.81 0.68 -9.42
CA ALA A 25 -17.06 1.36 -9.72
C ALA A 25 -18.31 0.80 -8.98
N PRO A 26 -18.50 -0.52 -8.81
CA PRO A 26 -19.66 -1.07 -8.08
C PRO A 26 -19.72 -0.66 -6.60
N TYR A 27 -18.59 -0.31 -5.99
CA TYR A 27 -18.48 0.07 -4.58
C TYR A 27 -18.56 1.58 -4.35
N VAL A 28 -18.41 2.37 -5.43
CA VAL A 28 -18.35 3.83 -5.38
C VAL A 28 -19.76 4.41 -5.47
N LYS A 29 -20.10 5.25 -4.51
CA LYS A 29 -21.29 6.08 -4.49
C LYS A 29 -21.02 7.44 -5.14
N GLU A 30 -21.86 8.43 -4.88
CA GLU A 30 -21.68 9.79 -5.39
C GLU A 30 -20.24 10.29 -5.26
N GLY A 31 -19.68 10.77 -6.34
CA GLY A 31 -18.30 11.20 -6.39
C GLY A 31 -17.32 10.03 -6.31
N LYS A 32 -16.47 10.02 -5.27
CA LYS A 32 -15.45 8.99 -5.03
C LYS A 32 -15.57 8.41 -3.61
N ILE A 33 -16.79 8.32 -3.10
CA ILE A 33 -17.07 7.86 -1.73
C ILE A 33 -17.42 6.38 -1.74
N VAL A 34 -16.87 5.64 -0.79
CA VAL A 34 -17.15 4.23 -0.53
C VAL A 34 -17.58 4.07 0.92
N ASP A 35 -18.60 3.25 1.18
CA ASP A 35 -18.99 2.94 2.55
C ASP A 35 -17.90 2.12 3.25
N ALA A 36 -17.69 2.37 4.53
CA ALA A 36 -16.69 1.65 5.32
C ALA A 36 -16.89 0.13 5.31
N LYS A 37 -18.15 -0.34 5.29
CA LYS A 37 -18.49 -1.78 5.21
C LYS A 37 -18.03 -2.46 3.92
N ASP A 38 -17.87 -1.70 2.84
CA ASP A 38 -17.47 -2.19 1.52
C ASP A 38 -15.95 -2.09 1.30
N ALA A 39 -15.19 -1.59 2.29
CA ALA A 39 -13.76 -1.35 2.16
C ALA A 39 -12.98 -2.64 1.84
N VAL A 40 -13.28 -3.75 2.50
CA VAL A 40 -12.60 -5.03 2.24
C VAL A 40 -12.87 -5.52 0.82
N ALA A 41 -14.12 -5.51 0.40
CA ALA A 41 -14.52 -5.92 -0.95
C ALA A 41 -13.91 -5.01 -2.04
N LEU A 42 -13.81 -3.70 -1.76
CA LEU A 42 -13.11 -2.77 -2.64
C LEU A 42 -11.62 -3.12 -2.74
N LEU A 43 -10.94 -3.38 -1.62
CA LEU A 43 -9.53 -3.76 -1.63
C LEU A 43 -9.30 -5.04 -2.43
N GLU A 44 -10.15 -6.06 -2.27
CA GLU A 44 -10.10 -7.29 -3.06
C GLU A 44 -10.32 -7.05 -4.56
N ALA A 45 -11.14 -6.07 -4.92
CA ALA A 45 -11.42 -5.74 -6.31
C ALA A 45 -10.28 -4.97 -7.00
N VAL A 46 -9.56 -4.11 -6.25
CA VAL A 46 -8.56 -3.21 -6.84
C VAL A 46 -7.13 -3.69 -6.66
N ILE A 47 -6.83 -4.51 -5.65
CA ILE A 47 -5.49 -5.04 -5.41
C ILE A 47 -5.34 -6.37 -6.14
N LYS A 48 -4.23 -6.53 -6.86
CA LYS A 48 -3.89 -7.77 -7.56
C LYS A 48 -2.73 -8.48 -6.86
N PRO A 49 -2.64 -9.82 -6.96
CA PRO A 49 -1.49 -10.56 -6.45
C PRO A 49 -0.17 -9.97 -6.95
N GLY A 50 0.81 -9.84 -6.04
CA GLY A 50 2.12 -9.30 -6.35
C GLY A 50 2.20 -7.76 -6.45
N ASP A 51 1.12 -7.04 -6.20
CA ASP A 51 1.13 -5.59 -6.23
C ASP A 51 2.05 -4.98 -5.16
N LYS A 52 2.63 -3.83 -5.49
CA LYS A 52 3.21 -2.95 -4.49
C LYS A 52 2.11 -2.11 -3.85
N VAL A 53 1.98 -2.23 -2.54
CA VAL A 53 0.98 -1.51 -1.74
C VAL A 53 1.68 -0.68 -0.69
N ASN A 54 1.33 0.60 -0.63
CA ASN A 54 1.76 1.50 0.44
C ASN A 54 0.64 1.62 1.48
N ILE A 55 1.02 1.56 2.75
CA ILE A 55 0.16 1.98 3.87
C ILE A 55 0.83 3.14 4.56
N GLU A 56 0.14 4.27 4.64
CA GLU A 56 0.65 5.41 5.36
C GLU A 56 0.72 5.11 6.86
N GLY A 57 1.90 5.30 7.43
CA GLY A 57 2.14 5.16 8.85
C GLY A 57 3.38 5.94 9.27
N ASN A 58 3.22 6.71 10.34
CA ASN A 58 4.31 7.33 11.06
C ASN A 58 3.93 7.41 12.56
N ASN A 59 4.75 8.00 13.39
CA ASN A 59 4.49 8.07 14.84
C ASN A 59 3.24 8.89 15.22
N GLN A 60 2.70 9.71 14.31
CA GLN A 60 1.63 10.67 14.61
C GLN A 60 0.39 10.45 13.75
N LYS A 61 0.50 9.74 12.64
CA LYS A 61 -0.59 9.51 11.70
C LYS A 61 -0.56 8.09 11.17
N GLN A 62 -1.68 7.42 11.31
CA GLN A 62 -1.83 6.01 10.95
C GLN A 62 -3.06 5.83 10.07
N ALA A 63 -2.95 5.01 9.03
CA ALA A 63 -4.09 4.53 8.26
C ALA A 63 -4.66 3.24 8.88
N ASP A 64 -5.00 3.29 10.17
CA ASP A 64 -5.38 2.12 11.00
C ASP A 64 -6.61 1.38 10.47
N PHE A 65 -7.67 2.11 10.07
CA PHE A 65 -8.86 1.50 9.48
C PHE A 65 -8.52 0.72 8.20
N LEU A 66 -7.72 1.31 7.32
CA LEU A 66 -7.34 0.67 6.05
C LEU A 66 -6.36 -0.48 6.26
N ALA A 67 -5.46 -0.38 7.23
CA ALA A 67 -4.57 -1.48 7.62
C ALA A 67 -5.38 -2.68 8.15
N LYS A 68 -6.37 -2.43 9.02
CA LYS A 68 -7.31 -3.45 9.51
C LYS A 68 -8.15 -4.06 8.40
N ALA A 69 -8.63 -3.25 7.46
CA ALA A 69 -9.38 -3.74 6.31
C ALA A 69 -8.51 -4.62 5.40
N LEU A 70 -7.25 -4.23 5.14
CA LEU A 70 -6.32 -5.04 4.36
C LEU A 70 -6.03 -6.39 5.03
N CYS A 71 -5.97 -6.44 6.36
CA CYS A 71 -5.83 -7.70 7.09
C CYS A 71 -7.05 -8.64 6.99
N GLN A 72 -8.17 -8.18 6.44
CA GLN A 72 -9.42 -8.97 6.31
C GLN A 72 -9.67 -9.47 4.89
N VAL A 73 -8.85 -9.09 3.92
CA VAL A 73 -9.00 -9.60 2.55
C VAL A 73 -8.73 -11.10 2.50
N ASP A 74 -9.34 -11.77 1.54
CA ASP A 74 -9.12 -13.20 1.28
C ASP A 74 -7.71 -13.40 0.68
N PRO A 75 -6.80 -14.12 1.36
CA PRO A 75 -5.47 -14.40 0.83
C PRO A 75 -5.49 -15.29 -0.43
N GLY A 76 -6.60 -15.94 -0.73
CA GLY A 76 -6.81 -16.62 -2.01
C GLY A 76 -6.97 -15.67 -3.19
N LYS A 77 -7.36 -14.42 -2.94
CA LYS A 77 -7.54 -13.38 -3.96
C LYS A 77 -6.41 -12.36 -3.97
N VAL A 78 -5.94 -11.99 -2.78
CA VAL A 78 -4.91 -10.95 -2.58
C VAL A 78 -3.75 -11.55 -1.81
N HIS A 79 -2.64 -11.79 -2.48
CA HIS A 79 -1.47 -12.44 -1.92
C HIS A 79 -0.17 -11.95 -2.56
N ASP A 80 0.96 -12.36 -2.00
CA ASP A 80 2.31 -12.01 -2.46
C ASP A 80 2.56 -10.48 -2.55
N LEU A 81 1.84 -9.68 -1.76
CA LEU A 81 2.00 -8.23 -1.82
C LEU A 81 3.41 -7.81 -1.40
N HIS A 82 3.91 -6.79 -2.11
CA HIS A 82 5.11 -6.07 -1.73
C HIS A 82 4.73 -4.80 -0.99
N MET A 83 4.84 -4.84 0.34
CA MET A 83 4.50 -3.69 1.19
C MET A 83 5.62 -2.66 1.16
N VAL A 84 5.26 -1.40 0.93
CA VAL A 84 6.19 -0.27 1.01
C VAL A 84 5.68 0.66 2.10
N GLN A 85 6.40 0.73 3.22
CA GLN A 85 5.96 1.42 4.42
C GLN A 85 7.08 2.30 5.00
N SER A 86 6.72 3.47 5.49
CA SER A 86 7.70 4.35 6.12
C SER A 86 8.05 3.86 7.53
N VAL A 87 7.05 3.73 8.40
CA VAL A 87 7.21 3.28 9.79
C VAL A 87 6.17 2.23 10.13
N LEU A 88 6.59 1.14 10.78
CA LEU A 88 5.71 0.05 11.20
C LEU A 88 5.29 0.25 12.67
N THR A 89 4.26 1.02 12.90
CA THR A 89 3.78 1.33 14.25
C THR A 89 2.63 0.43 14.71
N LEU A 90 1.77 0.00 13.79
CA LEU A 90 0.61 -0.84 14.10
C LEU A 90 0.93 -2.33 13.94
N PRO A 91 0.34 -3.21 14.78
CA PRO A 91 0.44 -4.66 14.59
C PRO A 91 -0.01 -5.09 13.19
N GLU A 92 -1.07 -4.48 12.66
CA GLU A 92 -1.65 -4.77 11.35
C GLU A 92 -0.64 -4.57 10.20
N HIS A 93 0.38 -3.74 10.38
CA HIS A 93 1.44 -3.56 9.39
C HIS A 93 2.25 -4.85 9.16
N LEU A 94 2.26 -5.77 10.12
CA LEU A 94 2.88 -7.09 10.01
C LEU A 94 1.89 -8.24 9.96
N ASP A 95 0.66 -8.06 10.44
CA ASP A 95 -0.37 -9.12 10.40
C ASP A 95 -0.67 -9.57 8.96
N VAL A 96 -0.51 -8.69 7.97
CA VAL A 96 -0.66 -9.04 6.54
C VAL A 96 0.35 -10.10 6.09
N PHE A 97 1.54 -10.17 6.71
CA PHE A 97 2.53 -11.22 6.43
C PHE A 97 2.16 -12.53 7.12
N GLU A 98 1.71 -12.47 8.36
CA GLU A 98 1.26 -13.63 9.11
C GLU A 98 0.08 -14.33 8.44
N LYS A 99 -0.80 -13.55 7.81
CA LYS A 99 -1.98 -14.04 7.09
C LYS A 99 -1.71 -14.50 5.65
N GLY A 100 -0.46 -14.39 5.18
CA GLY A 100 -0.10 -14.77 3.81
C GLY A 100 -0.59 -13.80 2.73
N ILE A 101 -0.99 -12.59 3.12
CA ILE A 101 -1.43 -11.53 2.19
C ILE A 101 -0.20 -10.84 1.58
N ALA A 102 0.80 -10.54 2.40
CA ALA A 102 2.03 -9.90 1.98
C ALA A 102 3.23 -10.86 2.08
N LYS A 103 4.25 -10.62 1.27
CA LYS A 103 5.46 -11.41 1.22
C LYS A 103 6.73 -10.58 1.40
N LYS A 104 6.79 -9.41 0.78
CA LYS A 104 7.99 -8.57 0.77
C LYS A 104 7.73 -7.21 1.41
N LEU A 105 8.75 -6.69 2.10
CA LEU A 105 8.70 -5.40 2.81
C LEU A 105 9.90 -4.53 2.45
N ASP A 106 9.62 -3.31 2.05
CA ASP A 106 10.55 -2.18 2.05
C ASP A 106 10.07 -1.14 3.08
N MET A 107 10.97 -0.68 3.95
CA MET A 107 10.62 0.22 5.04
C MET A 107 11.75 1.20 5.36
N SER A 108 11.45 2.24 6.16
CA SER A 108 12.47 3.14 6.69
C SER A 108 12.76 2.87 8.18
N PHE A 109 11.74 2.54 8.95
CA PHE A 109 11.89 2.33 10.38
C PHE A 109 10.93 1.25 10.91
N SER A 110 11.47 0.27 11.61
CA SER A 110 10.70 -0.86 12.14
C SER A 110 9.80 -0.49 13.33
N GLY A 111 10.09 0.62 14.01
CA GLY A 111 9.35 1.03 15.19
C GLY A 111 9.31 -0.05 16.28
N PRO A 112 8.17 -0.20 16.98
CA PRO A 112 7.99 -1.20 17.99
C PRO A 112 7.94 -2.65 17.47
N GLN A 113 7.87 -2.83 16.14
CA GLN A 113 7.72 -4.14 15.50
C GLN A 113 9.05 -4.86 15.18
N ALA A 114 10.19 -4.30 15.58
CA ALA A 114 11.51 -4.83 15.21
C ALA A 114 11.71 -6.32 15.60
N GLY A 115 11.27 -6.72 16.79
CA GLY A 115 11.35 -8.11 17.24
C GLY A 115 10.54 -9.04 16.36
N ARG A 116 9.30 -8.66 16.03
CA ARG A 116 8.39 -9.44 15.20
C ARG A 116 8.89 -9.57 13.76
N ILE A 117 9.51 -8.51 13.21
CA ILE A 117 10.17 -8.58 11.89
C ILE A 117 11.29 -9.62 11.90
N ALA A 118 12.13 -9.62 12.94
CA ALA A 118 13.23 -10.57 13.05
C ALA A 118 12.72 -12.03 13.12
N GLU A 119 11.63 -12.27 13.84
CA GLU A 119 10.98 -13.58 13.90
C GLU A 119 10.45 -14.01 12.52
N PHE A 120 9.72 -13.13 11.82
CA PHE A 120 9.15 -13.41 10.49
C PHE A 120 10.23 -13.66 9.43
N LEU A 121 11.36 -12.94 9.50
CA LEU A 121 12.52 -13.20 8.64
C LEU A 121 13.10 -14.60 8.90
N LYS A 122 13.26 -14.97 10.18
CA LYS A 122 13.77 -16.29 10.56
C LYS A 122 12.84 -17.43 10.11
N GLU A 123 11.54 -17.21 10.18
CA GLU A 123 10.51 -18.16 9.78
C GLU A 123 10.25 -18.19 8.26
N GLY A 124 10.86 -17.28 7.50
CA GLY A 124 10.63 -17.16 6.05
C GLY A 124 9.23 -16.62 5.67
N LYS A 125 8.52 -16.03 6.63
CA LYS A 125 7.20 -15.41 6.40
C LYS A 125 7.30 -14.04 5.73
N LEU A 126 8.47 -13.40 5.82
CA LEU A 126 8.73 -12.07 5.30
C LEU A 126 10.06 -12.04 4.56
N GLU A 127 10.07 -11.45 3.39
CA GLU A 127 11.28 -11.09 2.64
C GLU A 127 11.57 -9.60 2.86
N LEU A 128 12.74 -9.26 3.38
CA LEU A 128 13.16 -7.86 3.49
C LEU A 128 13.73 -7.39 2.16
N GLY A 129 13.11 -6.39 1.54
CA GLY A 129 13.63 -5.72 0.35
C GLY A 129 14.80 -4.83 0.73
N ALA A 130 14.54 -3.79 1.50
CA ALA A 130 15.56 -2.93 2.07
C ALA A 130 15.03 -2.12 3.26
N ILE A 131 15.96 -1.57 4.04
CA ILE A 131 15.70 -0.53 5.04
C ILE A 131 16.28 0.76 4.47
N HIS A 132 15.42 1.73 4.22
CA HIS A 132 15.75 2.97 3.52
C HIS A 132 15.86 4.14 4.49
N THR A 133 16.71 5.10 4.17
CA THR A 133 16.54 6.45 4.71
C THR A 133 15.27 7.07 4.12
N TYR A 134 14.69 8.07 4.76
CA TYR A 134 13.51 8.76 4.21
C TYR A 134 13.77 9.36 2.83
N LEU A 135 14.95 9.94 2.64
CA LEU A 135 15.33 10.52 1.34
C LEU A 135 15.45 9.45 0.24
N GLU A 136 16.05 8.31 0.57
CA GLU A 136 16.17 7.19 -0.35
C GLU A 136 14.80 6.61 -0.70
N LEU A 137 13.95 6.34 0.30
CA LEU A 137 12.61 5.82 0.08
C LEU A 137 11.80 6.76 -0.82
N TYR A 138 11.88 8.07 -0.56
CA TYR A 138 11.24 9.07 -1.41
C TYR A 138 11.72 8.97 -2.87
N GLY A 139 13.02 8.91 -3.10
CA GLY A 139 13.56 8.72 -4.45
C GLY A 139 13.12 7.40 -5.10
N ARG A 140 13.11 6.32 -4.33
CA ARG A 140 12.70 4.99 -4.79
C ARG A 140 11.22 4.90 -5.17
N TYR A 141 10.33 5.72 -4.58
CA TYR A 141 8.94 5.80 -5.03
C TYR A 141 8.79 6.19 -6.50
N PHE A 142 9.72 6.98 -7.04
CA PHE A 142 9.68 7.37 -8.45
C PHE A 142 10.40 6.37 -9.38
N VAL A 143 11.25 5.52 -8.85
CA VAL A 143 12.06 4.60 -9.65
C VAL A 143 11.44 3.22 -9.73
N ASP A 144 11.35 2.52 -8.63
CA ASP A 144 10.99 1.11 -8.60
C ASP A 144 10.02 0.71 -7.47
N LEU A 145 9.84 1.54 -6.45
CA LEU A 145 8.89 1.28 -5.36
C LEU A 145 7.55 1.99 -5.53
N THR A 146 7.23 2.53 -6.70
CA THR A 146 5.94 3.15 -6.98
C THR A 146 4.80 2.18 -6.66
N PRO A 147 3.94 2.46 -5.68
CA PRO A 147 2.83 1.58 -5.33
C PRO A 147 1.75 1.60 -6.41
N ARG A 148 1.03 0.49 -6.56
CA ARG A 148 -0.18 0.42 -7.37
C ARG A 148 -1.40 0.91 -6.61
N VAL A 149 -1.40 0.68 -5.31
CA VAL A 149 -2.44 1.12 -4.38
C VAL A 149 -1.77 1.77 -3.18
N ALA A 150 -2.23 2.95 -2.80
CA ALA A 150 -1.79 3.66 -1.60
C ALA A 150 -2.98 3.84 -0.64
N LEU A 151 -2.79 3.38 0.59
CA LEU A 151 -3.74 3.49 1.68
C LEU A 151 -3.35 4.66 2.57
N ILE A 152 -4.08 5.75 2.45
CA ILE A 152 -3.72 7.04 3.05
C ILE A 152 -4.82 7.47 4.02
N ALA A 153 -4.44 7.94 5.19
CA ALA A 153 -5.35 8.55 6.14
C ALA A 153 -5.48 10.06 5.86
N ALA A 154 -6.69 10.59 5.92
CA ALA A 154 -6.97 12.00 5.77
C ALA A 154 -7.96 12.47 6.85
N THR A 155 -7.85 13.74 7.24
CA THR A 155 -8.79 14.36 8.21
C THR A 155 -10.13 14.62 7.56
N LYS A 156 -10.12 14.98 6.28
CA LYS A 156 -11.29 15.23 5.45
C LYS A 156 -11.01 14.79 4.02
N ALA A 157 -12.06 14.46 3.31
CA ALA A 157 -12.05 14.27 1.86
C ALA A 157 -13.27 14.98 1.27
N ASP A 158 -13.14 15.50 0.06
CA ASP A 158 -14.27 16.03 -0.68
C ASP A 158 -14.79 15.03 -1.71
N ARG A 159 -15.95 15.31 -2.30
CA ARG A 159 -16.54 14.47 -3.35
C ARG A 159 -15.74 14.40 -4.65
N HIS A 160 -14.77 15.29 -4.84
CA HIS A 160 -13.88 15.31 -6.00
C HIS A 160 -12.65 14.41 -5.80
N GLY A 161 -12.46 13.89 -4.57
CA GLY A 161 -11.33 13.05 -4.19
C GLY A 161 -10.11 13.83 -3.71
N ASN A 162 -10.25 15.13 -3.39
CA ASN A 162 -9.20 15.87 -2.72
C ASN A 162 -9.14 15.44 -1.25
N LEU A 163 -7.94 15.13 -0.80
CA LEU A 163 -7.67 14.73 0.58
C LEU A 163 -7.07 15.90 1.35
N PHE A 164 -7.64 16.17 2.51
CA PHE A 164 -7.14 17.19 3.42
C PHE A 164 -6.48 16.48 4.60
N THR A 165 -5.18 16.51 4.62
CA THR A 165 -4.38 15.89 5.67
C THR A 165 -4.16 16.90 6.80
N GLY A 166 -4.25 16.44 8.05
CA GLY A 166 -3.95 17.26 9.24
C GLY A 166 -2.45 17.53 9.38
N PHE A 167 -2.02 17.81 10.60
CA PHE A 167 -0.60 17.98 10.92
C PHE A 167 0.23 16.79 10.46
N LEU A 168 1.39 17.07 9.86
CA LEU A 168 2.38 16.08 9.41
C LEU A 168 1.85 15.06 8.40
N SER A 169 1.55 15.54 7.22
CA SER A 169 1.44 14.67 6.07
C SER A 169 2.75 14.66 5.29
N LEU A 170 3.32 13.48 5.09
CA LEU A 170 4.44 13.29 4.16
C LEU A 170 4.07 13.65 2.73
N ILE A 171 2.77 13.75 2.43
CA ILE A 171 2.24 14.11 1.11
C ILE A 171 2.50 15.58 0.78
N HIS A 172 2.56 16.48 1.78
CA HIS A 172 2.90 17.87 1.53
C HIS A 172 4.34 18.11 1.05
N ILE A 173 5.19 17.09 1.12
CA ILE A 173 6.56 17.13 0.58
C ILE A 173 6.59 16.73 -0.90
N SER A 174 5.52 16.13 -1.41
CA SER A 174 5.44 15.55 -2.76
C SER A 174 4.54 16.31 -3.73
N GLU A 175 3.93 17.42 -3.32
CA GLU A 175 3.22 18.27 -4.27
C GLU A 175 4.20 19.20 -4.99
N PRO A 176 4.18 19.21 -6.34
CA PRO A 176 4.95 20.17 -7.13
C PRO A 176 4.42 21.58 -7.01
#